data_2f36d13499cb39c6dc38b1ab18a67079
#
_entry.id   2f36d13499cb39c6dc38b1ab18a67079
#
_cell.length_a   1.000
_cell.length_b   1.000
_cell.length_c   1.000
_cell.angle_alpha   90.00
_cell.angle_beta   90.00
_cell.angle_gamma   90.00
#
_symmetry.space_group_name_H-M   'P 1'
#
loop_
_entity.id
_entity.type
_entity.pdbx_description
1 polymer ?
#
loop_
_entity_poly.entity_id
_entity_poly.type
_entity_poly.pdbx_seq_one_letter_code
_entity_poly.pdbx_strand_id
1 'polypeptide(L)'
;TNGAAPERPILARGRVRFVGEAVAFIVADTLAQARDAAEMIELDFHDLDVHMELAAGGPALHAEAADNVAFDWSMGDIASVDAVLASAAHVINVPVQDNRIIVNSMEPRGCFAQPEGARLHVSVNGQGVWSPRASIAQVLRMDATDVRVTNPDVGGGFGMKAMDYPETSL
;
A
#
# COMPACT_ATOMS: atom_id res chain seq x y z
N THR A 1 -6.90 18.14 9.73
CA THR A 1 -6.00 17.61 8.70
C THR A 1 -6.73 17.68 7.37
N ASN A 2 -6.34 18.61 6.51
CA ASN A 2 -6.74 18.59 5.11
C ASN A 2 -5.82 17.59 4.42
N GLY A 3 -6.36 16.49 3.95
CA GLY A 3 -5.58 15.48 3.26
C GLY A 3 -6.33 14.95 2.05
N ALA A 4 -5.60 14.58 1.03
CA ALA A 4 -6.09 13.79 -0.08
C ALA A 4 -5.95 12.30 0.26
N ALA A 5 -6.96 11.52 -0.07
CA ALA A 5 -6.92 10.06 0.03
C ALA A 5 -7.18 9.47 -1.36
N PRO A 6 -6.16 9.48 -2.23
CA PRO A 6 -6.30 8.93 -3.58
C PRO A 6 -6.77 7.49 -3.55
N GLU A 7 -7.63 7.13 -4.50
CA GLU A 7 -8.09 5.76 -4.66
C GLU A 7 -6.90 4.83 -4.98
N ARG A 8 -6.85 3.69 -4.32
CA ARG A 8 -5.89 2.62 -4.58
C ARG A 8 -6.63 1.39 -5.08
N PRO A 9 -6.90 1.31 -6.39
CA PRO A 9 -7.57 0.17 -6.96
C PRO A 9 -6.70 -1.10 -6.83
N ILE A 10 -7.33 -2.25 -6.70
CA ILE A 10 -6.64 -3.55 -6.64
C ILE A 10 -5.86 -3.81 -7.93
N LEU A 11 -6.48 -3.49 -9.07
CA LEU A 11 -5.86 -3.51 -10.38
C LEU A 11 -5.87 -2.10 -10.97
N ALA A 12 -4.78 -1.69 -11.60
CA ALA A 12 -4.67 -0.39 -12.23
C ALA A 12 -5.78 -0.15 -13.26
N ARG A 13 -6.33 1.06 -13.28
CA ARG A 13 -7.37 1.48 -14.22
C ARG A 13 -6.92 2.72 -14.98
N GLY A 14 -6.68 2.57 -16.27
CA GLY A 14 -6.36 3.65 -17.19
C GLY A 14 -5.00 4.32 -16.95
N ARG A 15 -4.35 4.14 -15.81
CA ARG A 15 -3.03 4.66 -15.49
C ARG A 15 -2.30 3.74 -14.54
N VAL A 16 -1.04 3.45 -14.84
CA VAL A 16 -0.08 2.85 -13.92
C VAL A 16 0.83 3.93 -13.36
N ARG A 17 1.23 3.84 -12.09
CA ARG A 17 1.94 4.90 -11.38
C ARG A 17 3.32 4.50 -10.88
N PHE A 18 3.58 3.20 -10.81
CA PHE A 18 4.87 2.68 -10.37
C PHE A 18 5.13 1.28 -10.93
N VAL A 19 6.40 0.92 -11.00
CA VAL A 19 6.82 -0.42 -11.42
C VAL A 19 6.37 -1.46 -10.40
N GLY A 20 5.63 -2.49 -10.88
CA GLY A 20 5.05 -3.53 -10.02
C GLY A 20 3.59 -3.26 -9.62
N GLU A 21 2.96 -2.19 -10.11
CA GLU A 21 1.52 -2.00 -9.93
C GLU A 21 0.76 -3.09 -10.70
N ALA A 22 -0.18 -3.77 -10.04
CA ALA A 22 -0.92 -4.88 -10.62
C ALA A 22 -1.88 -4.37 -11.71
N VAL A 23 -1.82 -4.98 -12.89
CA VAL A 23 -2.65 -4.60 -14.07
C VAL A 23 -3.67 -5.66 -14.45
N ALA A 24 -3.42 -6.92 -14.12
CA ALA A 24 -4.31 -8.04 -14.42
C ALA A 24 -4.24 -9.12 -13.33
N PHE A 25 -5.31 -9.87 -13.21
CA PHE A 25 -5.40 -11.06 -12.38
C PHE A 25 -5.98 -12.20 -13.21
N ILE A 26 -5.38 -13.37 -13.13
CA ILE A 26 -5.74 -14.52 -13.95
C ILE A 26 -6.05 -15.71 -13.05
N VAL A 27 -7.16 -16.36 -13.35
CA VAL A 27 -7.57 -17.61 -12.73
C VAL A 27 -7.59 -18.71 -13.79
N ALA A 28 -6.95 -19.83 -13.53
CA ALA A 28 -6.92 -21.01 -14.39
C ALA A 28 -6.89 -22.29 -13.55
N ASP A 29 -7.11 -23.43 -14.17
CA ASP A 29 -7.12 -24.73 -13.48
C ASP A 29 -5.73 -25.11 -12.94
N THR A 30 -4.66 -24.61 -13.56
CA THR A 30 -3.29 -24.85 -13.12
C THR A 30 -2.46 -23.56 -13.17
N LEU A 31 -1.41 -23.52 -12.35
CA LEU A 31 -0.46 -22.42 -12.36
C LEU A 31 0.25 -22.24 -13.72
N ALA A 32 0.51 -23.34 -14.43
CA ALA A 32 1.11 -23.28 -15.77
C ALA A 32 0.18 -22.56 -16.74
N GLN A 33 -1.10 -22.94 -16.80
CA GLN A 33 -2.09 -22.27 -17.63
C GLN A 33 -2.25 -20.78 -17.27
N ALA A 34 -2.24 -20.45 -15.98
CA ALA A 34 -2.31 -19.05 -15.56
C ALA A 34 -1.10 -18.23 -16.03
N ARG A 35 0.10 -18.81 -16.01
CA ARG A 35 1.33 -18.17 -16.51
C ARG A 35 1.31 -18.01 -18.02
N ASP A 36 0.93 -19.06 -18.74
CA ASP A 36 0.80 -19.00 -20.20
C ASP A 36 -0.20 -17.92 -20.62
N ALA A 37 -1.34 -17.82 -19.93
CA ALA A 37 -2.32 -16.77 -20.19
C ALA A 37 -1.79 -15.36 -19.83
N ALA A 38 -0.96 -15.24 -18.78
CA ALA A 38 -0.34 -13.95 -18.43
C ALA A 38 0.63 -13.46 -19.52
N GLU A 39 1.38 -14.37 -20.15
CA GLU A 39 2.29 -14.04 -21.25
C GLU A 39 1.54 -13.59 -22.53
N MET A 40 0.25 -13.91 -22.66
CA MET A 40 -0.57 -13.46 -23.78
C MET A 40 -1.17 -12.06 -23.60
N ILE A 41 -0.99 -11.44 -22.43
CA ILE A 41 -1.50 -10.09 -22.18
C ILE A 41 -0.61 -9.08 -22.88
N GLU A 42 -1.14 -8.42 -23.88
CA GLU A 42 -0.49 -7.28 -24.53
C GLU A 42 -0.82 -6.00 -23.75
N LEU A 43 0.22 -5.24 -23.37
CA LEU A 43 0.08 -3.97 -22.70
C LEU A 43 0.66 -2.87 -23.60
N ASP A 44 -0.18 -1.91 -23.93
CA ASP A 44 0.24 -0.70 -24.65
C ASP A 44 0.21 0.48 -23.67
N PHE A 45 1.34 1.18 -23.56
CA PHE A 45 1.52 2.30 -22.64
C PHE A 45 1.87 3.58 -23.39
N HIS A 46 1.26 4.67 -22.98
CA HIS A 46 1.75 6.00 -23.25
C HIS A 46 2.54 6.53 -22.08
N ASP A 47 3.79 6.91 -22.31
CA ASP A 47 4.63 7.47 -21.26
C ASP A 47 4.06 8.80 -20.77
N LEU A 48 4.05 8.97 -19.47
CA LEU A 48 3.67 10.19 -18.78
C LEU A 48 4.88 10.75 -18.05
N ASP A 49 4.83 12.05 -17.75
CA ASP A 49 5.86 12.68 -16.94
C ASP A 49 5.98 12.00 -15.59
N VAL A 50 7.21 11.73 -15.19
CA VAL A 50 7.50 11.04 -13.93
C VAL A 50 7.79 12.04 -12.81
N HIS A 51 7.46 11.66 -11.58
CA HIS A 51 7.83 12.37 -10.37
C HIS A 51 8.64 11.44 -9.46
N MET A 52 9.95 11.65 -9.39
CA MET A 52 10.89 10.81 -8.64
C MET A 52 11.34 11.45 -7.32
N GLU A 53 11.15 12.75 -7.20
CA GLU A 53 11.57 13.51 -6.03
C GLU A 53 10.59 13.31 -4.85
N LEU A 54 11.12 13.27 -3.63
CA LEU A 54 10.33 13.33 -2.40
C LEU A 54 10.07 14.79 -2.01
N ALA A 55 9.37 15.50 -2.89
CA ALA A 55 9.07 16.91 -2.74
C ALA A 55 7.65 17.21 -3.23
N ALA A 56 7.07 18.29 -2.75
CA ALA A 56 5.81 18.82 -3.28
C ALA A 56 6.01 19.39 -4.69
N GLY A 57 4.94 19.44 -5.49
CA GLY A 57 4.96 19.94 -6.86
C GLY A 57 5.33 18.87 -7.88
N GLY A 58 5.71 19.31 -9.08
CA GLY A 58 5.98 18.43 -10.22
C GLY A 58 4.71 17.85 -10.87
N PRO A 59 4.86 16.88 -11.79
CA PRO A 59 3.72 16.22 -12.43
C PRO A 59 2.84 15.50 -11.40
N ALA A 60 1.53 15.80 -11.40
CA ALA A 60 0.60 15.20 -10.45
C ALA A 60 0.41 13.70 -10.73
N LEU A 61 0.68 12.85 -9.74
CA LEU A 61 0.44 11.42 -9.79
C LEU A 61 -1.05 11.08 -9.57
N HIS A 62 -1.73 11.89 -8.74
CA HIS A 62 -3.14 11.77 -8.44
C HIS A 62 -3.82 13.14 -8.57
N ALA A 63 -4.97 13.18 -9.22
CA ALA A 63 -5.71 14.43 -9.41
C ALA A 63 -6.15 15.07 -8.09
N GLU A 64 -6.42 14.25 -7.08
CA GLU A 64 -6.84 14.67 -5.74
C GLU A 64 -5.68 15.24 -4.91
N ALA A 65 -4.45 15.03 -5.35
CA ALA A 65 -3.23 15.53 -4.71
C ALA A 65 -2.34 16.23 -5.76
N ALA A 66 -2.81 17.38 -6.26
CA ALA A 66 -2.20 18.09 -7.40
C ALA A 66 -0.72 18.44 -7.18
N ASP A 67 -0.32 18.73 -5.93
CA ASP A 67 1.06 19.03 -5.56
C ASP A 67 1.82 17.79 -5.06
N ASN A 68 1.30 16.57 -5.30
CA ASN A 68 1.84 15.31 -4.78
C ASN A 68 1.94 15.26 -3.23
N VAL A 69 1.19 16.10 -2.55
CA VAL A 69 1.08 16.11 -1.07
C VAL A 69 -0.22 15.44 -0.69
N ALA A 70 -0.15 14.24 -0.12
CA ALA A 70 -1.33 13.51 0.34
C ALA A 70 -1.89 14.11 1.63
N PHE A 71 -1.04 14.53 2.56
CA PHE A 71 -1.44 15.21 3.79
C PHE A 71 -0.26 16.00 4.38
N ASP A 72 -0.61 17.02 5.13
CA ASP A 72 0.31 17.76 6.00
C ASP A 72 -0.16 17.59 7.45
N TRP A 73 0.70 17.07 8.29
CA TRP A 73 0.39 16.77 9.68
C TRP A 73 1.51 17.18 10.60
N SER A 74 1.15 17.83 11.70
CA SER A 74 2.08 18.23 12.75
C SER A 74 1.51 17.93 14.13
N MET A 75 2.38 17.67 15.09
CA MET A 75 2.04 17.46 16.48
C MET A 75 3.11 18.10 17.36
N GLY A 76 2.69 18.70 18.47
CA GLY A 76 3.56 19.39 19.42
C GLY A 76 3.44 20.91 19.32
N ASP A 77 4.25 21.61 20.08
CA ASP A 77 4.30 23.08 20.12
C ASP A 77 5.50 23.58 19.28
N ILE A 78 5.26 23.77 17.99
CA ILE A 78 6.26 24.24 17.03
C ILE A 78 6.81 25.60 17.46
N ALA A 79 5.95 26.52 17.91
CA ALA A 79 6.38 27.87 18.29
C ALA A 79 7.36 27.86 19.46
N SER A 80 7.10 27.02 20.46
CA SER A 80 8.05 26.85 21.60
C SER A 80 9.35 26.23 21.14
N VAL A 81 9.34 25.26 20.23
CA VAL A 81 10.56 24.64 19.70
C VAL A 81 11.39 25.66 18.93
N ASP A 82 10.75 26.45 18.04
CA ASP A 82 11.41 27.46 17.23
C ASP A 82 12.02 28.57 18.14
N ALA A 83 11.33 28.97 19.19
CA ALA A 83 11.87 29.96 20.17
C ALA A 83 13.11 29.43 20.89
N VAL A 84 13.14 28.16 21.28
CA VAL A 84 14.29 27.51 21.89
C VAL A 84 15.46 27.43 20.92
N LEU A 85 15.23 27.00 19.69
CA LEU A 85 16.24 26.93 18.64
C LEU A 85 16.80 28.31 18.30
N ALA A 86 15.97 29.34 18.22
CA ALA A 86 16.41 30.71 17.94
C ALA A 86 17.28 31.31 19.05
N SER A 87 17.13 30.85 20.31
CA SER A 87 17.93 31.29 21.48
C SER A 87 19.10 30.37 21.81
N ALA A 88 19.26 29.27 21.10
CA ALA A 88 20.33 28.31 21.35
C ALA A 88 21.69 28.86 20.96
N ALA A 89 22.70 28.63 21.82
CA ALA A 89 24.08 29.07 21.56
C ALA A 89 24.67 28.43 20.27
N HIS A 90 24.24 27.22 19.97
CA HIS A 90 24.67 26.48 18.78
C HIS A 90 23.50 25.68 18.23
N VAL A 91 23.29 25.76 16.90
CA VAL A 91 22.32 24.93 16.15
C VAL A 91 23.09 24.20 15.07
N ILE A 92 22.91 22.88 15.01
CA ILE A 92 23.53 22.02 13.99
C ILE A 92 22.44 21.45 13.13
N ASN A 93 22.52 21.68 11.82
CA ASN A 93 21.65 21.06 10.83
C ASN A 93 22.35 19.85 10.22
N VAL A 94 21.75 18.70 10.35
CA VAL A 94 22.26 17.46 9.76
C VAL A 94 21.24 16.95 8.76
N PRO A 95 21.52 17.00 7.44
CA PRO A 95 20.67 16.35 6.45
C PRO A 95 20.84 14.84 6.60
N VAL A 96 19.71 14.15 6.72
CA VAL A 96 19.67 12.68 6.76
C VAL A 96 18.87 12.21 5.54
N GLN A 97 19.48 11.35 4.74
CA GLN A 97 18.82 10.72 3.63
C GLN A 97 18.60 9.24 3.95
N ASP A 98 17.35 8.82 3.96
CA ASP A 98 16.96 7.43 4.14
C ASP A 98 16.54 6.87 2.77
N ASN A 99 17.24 5.82 2.33
CA ASN A 99 16.99 5.23 1.02
C ASN A 99 15.71 4.38 1.05
N ARG A 100 15.02 4.32 -0.08
CA ARG A 100 13.99 3.31 -0.28
C ARG A 100 14.63 1.93 -0.31
N ILE A 101 14.15 1.06 0.56
CA ILE A 101 14.57 -0.34 0.64
C ILE A 101 13.36 -1.25 0.53
N ILE A 102 13.57 -2.46 0.04
CA ILE A 102 12.56 -3.52 0.08
C ILE A 102 12.75 -4.28 1.39
N VAL A 103 11.74 -4.29 2.22
CA VAL A 103 11.69 -5.17 3.39
C VAL A 103 11.51 -6.59 2.88
N ASN A 104 12.42 -7.47 3.28
CA ASN A 104 12.43 -8.85 2.83
C ASN A 104 12.42 -9.81 4.04
N SER A 105 11.23 -10.09 4.57
CA SER A 105 11.08 -11.12 5.59
C SER A 105 11.35 -12.51 4.99
N MET A 106 11.92 -13.43 5.78
CA MET A 106 12.22 -14.79 5.30
C MET A 106 10.96 -15.53 4.86
N GLU A 107 9.84 -15.30 5.52
CA GLU A 107 8.53 -15.75 5.07
C GLU A 107 7.92 -14.66 4.17
N PRO A 108 7.68 -14.92 2.87
CA PRO A 108 7.00 -13.96 2.00
C PRO A 108 5.55 -13.76 2.42
N ARG A 109 4.90 -12.71 1.85
CA ARG A 109 3.46 -12.52 2.04
C ARG A 109 2.68 -13.66 1.42
N GLY A 110 1.58 -14.02 2.07
CA GLY A 110 0.66 -15.03 1.59
C GLY A 110 -0.68 -14.95 2.31
N CYS A 111 -1.70 -15.47 1.67
CA CYS A 111 -3.02 -15.64 2.25
C CYS A 111 -3.67 -16.92 1.73
N PHE A 112 -4.61 -17.39 2.50
CA PHE A 112 -5.49 -18.51 2.13
C PHE A 112 -6.93 -18.09 2.44
N ALA A 113 -7.81 -18.19 1.47
CA ALA A 113 -9.22 -17.85 1.63
C ALA A 113 -10.09 -19.09 1.45
N GLN A 114 -11.11 -19.22 2.30
CA GLN A 114 -12.04 -20.31 2.27
C GLN A 114 -13.46 -19.84 2.59
N PRO A 115 -14.46 -20.15 1.74
CA PRO A 115 -15.86 -19.92 2.07
C PRO A 115 -16.30 -20.83 3.23
N GLU A 116 -16.95 -20.25 4.24
CA GLU A 116 -17.57 -20.95 5.37
C GLU A 116 -19.08 -20.65 5.40
N GLY A 117 -19.85 -21.30 4.53
CA GLY A 117 -21.27 -20.98 4.32
C GLY A 117 -21.43 -19.59 3.70
N ALA A 118 -22.12 -18.68 4.40
CA ALA A 118 -22.26 -17.28 3.97
C ALA A 118 -21.05 -16.40 4.39
N ARG A 119 -20.11 -16.94 5.14
CA ARG A 119 -18.94 -16.23 5.64
C ARG A 119 -17.71 -16.53 4.79
N LEU A 120 -16.75 -15.62 4.84
CA LEU A 120 -15.42 -15.79 4.28
C LEU A 120 -14.40 -15.89 5.41
N HIS A 121 -13.62 -16.96 5.44
CA HIS A 121 -12.46 -17.09 6.30
C HIS A 121 -11.19 -16.85 5.50
N VAL A 122 -10.38 -15.90 5.95
CA VAL A 122 -9.08 -15.59 5.35
C VAL A 122 -7.99 -15.76 6.41
N SER A 123 -7.04 -16.63 6.14
CA SER A 123 -5.83 -16.77 6.93
C SER A 123 -4.72 -15.98 6.26
N VAL A 124 -4.13 -15.05 7.00
CA VAL A 124 -3.03 -14.19 6.52
C VAL A 124 -1.79 -14.38 7.38
N ASN A 125 -0.63 -14.15 6.82
CA ASN A 125 0.61 -14.04 7.59
C ASN A 125 1.01 -12.56 7.73
N GLY A 126 0.12 -11.78 8.35
CA GLY A 126 0.18 -10.32 8.44
C GLY A 126 0.69 -9.77 9.79
N GLN A 127 0.48 -8.51 10.02
CA GLN A 127 0.80 -7.80 11.28
C GLN A 127 -0.49 -7.34 11.99
N GLY A 128 -1.52 -8.16 11.94
CA GLY A 128 -2.80 -7.94 12.58
C GLY A 128 -3.94 -8.56 11.79
N VAL A 129 -5.14 -8.49 12.35
CA VAL A 129 -6.35 -9.10 11.76
C VAL A 129 -7.46 -8.08 11.49
N TRP A 130 -7.46 -6.96 12.20
CA TRP A 130 -8.57 -6.01 12.13
C TRP A 130 -8.55 -5.17 10.85
N SER A 131 -7.37 -4.66 10.45
CA SER A 131 -7.22 -3.90 9.21
C SER A 131 -7.51 -4.77 7.99
N PRO A 132 -6.88 -5.94 7.81
CA PRO A 132 -7.20 -6.83 6.70
C PRO A 132 -8.68 -7.22 6.65
N ARG A 133 -9.31 -7.48 7.79
CA ARG A 133 -10.75 -7.76 7.85
C ARG A 133 -11.59 -6.62 7.29
N ALA A 134 -11.30 -5.40 7.70
CA ALA A 134 -12.03 -4.22 7.25
C ALA A 134 -11.83 -3.98 5.74
N SER A 135 -10.58 -4.08 5.27
CA SER A 135 -10.24 -3.90 3.85
C SER A 135 -10.88 -4.97 2.96
N ILE A 136 -10.79 -6.25 3.32
CA ILE A 136 -11.40 -7.35 2.58
C ILE A 136 -12.93 -7.15 2.50
N ALA A 137 -13.56 -6.85 3.62
CA ALA A 137 -15.00 -6.58 3.66
C ALA A 137 -15.40 -5.42 2.74
N GLN A 138 -14.64 -4.33 2.76
CA GLN A 138 -14.88 -3.16 1.91
C GLN A 138 -14.73 -3.51 0.42
N VAL A 139 -13.64 -4.18 0.06
CA VAL A 139 -13.33 -4.54 -1.33
C VAL A 139 -14.37 -5.49 -1.90
N LEU A 140 -14.73 -6.53 -1.13
CA LEU A 140 -15.71 -7.54 -1.54
C LEU A 140 -17.17 -7.08 -1.33
N ARG A 141 -17.38 -5.90 -0.76
CA ARG A 141 -18.71 -5.36 -0.41
C ARG A 141 -19.52 -6.30 0.49
N MET A 142 -18.83 -6.93 1.43
CA MET A 142 -19.40 -7.80 2.45
C MET A 142 -19.57 -7.04 3.77
N ASP A 143 -20.46 -7.53 4.64
CA ASP A 143 -20.45 -7.07 6.03
C ASP A 143 -19.17 -7.58 6.72
N ALA A 144 -18.52 -6.72 7.50
CA ALA A 144 -17.32 -7.11 8.22
C ALA A 144 -17.56 -8.27 9.22
N THR A 145 -18.79 -8.48 9.68
CA THR A 145 -19.17 -9.62 10.53
C THR A 145 -19.14 -10.96 9.79
N ASP A 146 -19.22 -10.92 8.46
CA ASP A 146 -19.17 -12.10 7.60
C ASP A 146 -17.74 -12.43 7.13
N VAL A 147 -16.76 -11.57 7.46
CA VAL A 147 -15.36 -11.82 7.19
C VAL A 147 -14.63 -12.18 8.47
N ARG A 148 -14.07 -13.38 8.53
CA ARG A 148 -13.19 -13.84 9.59
C ARG A 148 -11.74 -13.81 9.11
N VAL A 149 -10.88 -13.11 9.82
CA VAL A 149 -9.43 -13.12 9.54
C VAL A 149 -8.70 -13.78 10.68
N THR A 150 -7.80 -14.70 10.35
CA THR A 150 -6.87 -15.32 11.29
C THR A 150 -5.43 -15.06 10.89
N ASN A 151 -4.56 -14.92 11.87
CA ASN A 151 -3.15 -14.66 11.69
C ASN A 151 -2.36 -15.59 12.63
N PRO A 152 -1.93 -16.76 12.15
CA PRO A 152 -1.15 -17.69 12.95
C PRO A 152 0.29 -17.18 13.16
N ASP A 153 1.22 -18.07 13.47
CA ASP A 153 2.64 -17.71 13.58
C ASP A 153 3.15 -17.11 12.27
N VAL A 154 3.96 -16.04 12.39
CA VAL A 154 4.42 -15.24 11.26
C VAL A 154 5.94 -15.18 11.23
N GLY A 155 6.53 -15.53 10.10
CA GLY A 155 7.97 -15.56 9.87
C GLY A 155 8.60 -14.20 9.54
N GLY A 156 8.21 -13.17 10.31
CA GLY A 156 8.68 -11.79 10.15
C GLY A 156 7.69 -10.91 9.39
N GLY A 157 7.61 -9.65 9.76
CA GLY A 157 6.75 -8.65 9.13
C GLY A 157 7.50 -7.36 8.80
N PHE A 158 8.17 -6.76 9.81
CA PHE A 158 9.02 -5.57 9.68
C PHE A 158 8.36 -4.38 8.96
N GLY A 159 7.03 -4.25 9.10
CA GLY A 159 6.23 -3.25 8.38
C GLY A 159 5.71 -3.70 7.02
N MET A 160 6.38 -4.61 6.32
CA MET A 160 5.98 -5.09 4.99
C MET A 160 4.59 -5.74 5.00
N LYS A 161 4.24 -6.44 6.07
CA LYS A 161 2.97 -7.16 6.21
C LYS A 161 1.89 -6.38 6.99
N ALA A 162 2.13 -5.11 7.29
CA ALA A 162 1.17 -4.24 7.98
C ALA A 162 0.14 -3.62 7.04
N MET A 163 0.47 -3.52 5.74
CA MET A 163 -0.38 -2.93 4.72
C MET A 163 -1.20 -4.00 4.01
N ASP A 164 -2.37 -3.59 3.51
CA ASP A 164 -3.20 -4.43 2.66
C ASP A 164 -2.68 -4.40 1.23
N TYR A 165 -2.51 -5.56 0.65
CA TYR A 165 -2.01 -5.72 -0.71
C TYR A 165 -3.10 -6.31 -1.61
N PRO A 166 -3.06 -6.05 -2.93
CA PRO A 166 -4.06 -6.55 -3.87
C PRO A 166 -4.26 -8.07 -3.80
N GLU A 167 -3.19 -8.83 -3.66
CA GLU A 167 -3.22 -10.28 -3.58
C GLU A 167 -4.00 -10.85 -2.39
N THR A 168 -4.25 -10.04 -1.35
CA THR A 168 -5.07 -10.47 -0.20
C THR A 168 -6.56 -10.37 -0.49
N SER A 169 -6.94 -9.55 -1.48
CA SER A 169 -8.33 -9.24 -1.82
C SER A 169 -8.76 -9.76 -3.19
N LEU A 170 -7.83 -10.32 -3.97
CA LEU A 170 -8.08 -11.01 -5.23
C LEU A 170 -8.38 -12.49 -4.99
#